data_6f526c6cc4800be3a4084a6a5b7b4db5
#
_entry.id   6f526c6cc4800be3a4084a6a5b7b4db5
#
_cell.length_a   1.000
_cell.length_b   1.000
_cell.length_c   1.000
_cell.angle_alpha   90.00
_cell.angle_beta   90.00
_cell.angle_gamma   90.00
#
_symmetry.space_group_name_H-M   'P 1'
#
loop_
_entity.id
_entity.type
_entity.pdbx_description
1 polymer ?
#
loop_
_entity_poly.entity_id
_entity_poly.type
_entity_poly.pdbx_seq_one_letter_code
_entity_poly.pdbx_strand_id
1 'polypeptide(L)'
;MGIQHISAAYDRISPFIHKTPLIRSKEIDKLCGCEIIFKADNFQKVGAFKARGACNAIMSMEEERLRRGVITHSSGNHGAALAWAAAMKKTDCIVVMPKNASAVKVDAVNCYGGTVLFCEPTMCARETMVQDFVSKQXXQFIHPFDDYSVIAGQGTIAVEFASQLDGLLDKILVPVGGGGLISGISVFVKDKGGLASQVIGTEPEKARDAADSFYSGIHVKEYEPKTMADGLRATLGVKNFEIISNNVDDFALASEAQIVEATKLIWSRLKVLVEPSAAVPLAAILNNPNYFRGQRIGIILSGGNIDLDNLPW
;
A
#
# COMPACT_ATOMS: atom_id res chain seq x y z
N MET A 1 2.72 7.21 -17.07
CA MET A 1 2.81 8.10 -15.87
C MET A 1 4.27 8.39 -15.61
N GLY A 2 4.65 9.61 -15.16
CA GLY A 2 6.04 9.99 -14.88
C GLY A 2 6.13 10.78 -13.58
N ILE A 3 7.35 11.15 -13.18
CA ILE A 3 7.65 11.81 -11.91
C ILE A 3 6.86 13.11 -11.72
N GLN A 4 6.58 13.84 -12.80
CA GLN A 4 5.80 15.08 -12.71
C GLN A 4 4.39 14.86 -12.14
N HIS A 5 3.77 13.71 -12.39
CA HIS A 5 2.46 13.37 -11.84
C HIS A 5 2.55 13.12 -10.32
N ILE A 6 3.67 12.51 -9.89
CA ILE A 6 3.91 12.21 -8.47
C ILE A 6 4.22 13.52 -7.71
N SER A 7 5.05 14.39 -8.32
CA SER A 7 5.37 15.71 -7.72
C SER A 7 4.10 16.56 -7.59
N ALA A 8 3.29 16.63 -8.65
CA ALA A 8 2.00 17.35 -8.60
C ALA A 8 1.05 16.75 -7.55
N ALA A 9 1.05 15.42 -7.39
CA ALA A 9 0.28 14.77 -6.34
C ALA A 9 0.81 15.18 -4.95
N TYR A 10 2.13 15.20 -4.75
CA TYR A 10 2.74 15.61 -3.48
C TYR A 10 2.37 17.06 -3.13
N ASP A 11 2.51 17.98 -4.08
CA ASP A 11 2.15 19.38 -3.85
C ASP A 11 0.67 19.52 -3.45
N ARG A 12 -0.20 18.73 -4.09
CA ARG A 12 -1.65 18.74 -3.83
C ARG A 12 -2.00 18.21 -2.44
N ILE A 13 -1.38 17.08 -2.02
CA ILE A 13 -1.82 16.39 -0.79
C ILE A 13 -0.99 16.72 0.45
N SER A 14 0.22 17.27 0.31
CA SER A 14 1.10 17.53 1.45
C SER A 14 0.46 18.36 2.58
N PRO A 15 -0.48 19.30 2.31
CA PRO A 15 -1.14 20.02 3.41
C PRO A 15 -2.09 19.15 4.24
N PHE A 16 -2.50 17.99 3.75
CA PHE A 16 -3.55 17.16 4.37
C PHE A 16 -3.01 15.91 5.04
N ILE A 17 -1.83 15.45 4.63
CA ILE A 17 -1.22 14.20 5.10
C ILE A 17 -0.12 14.48 6.13
N HIS A 18 0.32 13.45 6.83
CA HIS A 18 1.47 13.55 7.74
C HIS A 18 2.78 13.39 6.95
N LYS A 19 3.78 14.19 7.27
CA LYS A 19 5.16 13.88 6.90
C LYS A 19 5.66 12.83 7.89
N THR A 20 5.64 11.57 7.46
CA THR A 20 5.94 10.44 8.35
C THR A 20 7.44 10.31 8.61
N PRO A 21 7.85 9.82 9.79
CA PRO A 21 9.27 9.78 10.15
C PRO A 21 10.03 8.65 9.47
N LEU A 22 11.36 8.81 9.43
CA LEU A 22 12.30 7.72 9.19
C LEU A 22 12.74 7.16 10.55
N ILE A 23 12.75 5.84 10.66
CA ILE A 23 13.11 5.13 11.89
C ILE A 23 14.24 4.15 11.59
N ARG A 24 15.13 3.91 12.56
CA ARG A 24 16.26 2.99 12.44
C ARG A 24 16.41 2.16 13.72
N SER A 25 17.02 0.98 13.59
CA SER A 25 17.38 0.15 14.74
C SER A 25 18.71 -0.54 14.50
N LYS A 26 19.72 -0.18 15.27
CA LYS A 26 21.05 -0.82 15.21
C LYS A 26 20.97 -2.32 15.50
N GLU A 27 20.00 -2.76 16.30
CA GLU A 27 19.81 -4.18 16.60
C GLU A 27 19.32 -4.95 15.38
N ILE A 28 18.37 -4.36 14.64
CA ILE A 28 17.85 -4.96 13.40
C ILE A 28 18.95 -4.95 12.33
N ASP A 29 19.70 -3.85 12.21
CA ASP A 29 20.83 -3.73 11.25
C ASP A 29 21.84 -4.86 11.50
N LYS A 30 22.21 -5.08 12.77
CA LYS A 30 23.18 -6.13 13.15
C LYS A 30 22.62 -7.53 12.83
N LEU A 31 21.33 -7.75 13.12
CA LEU A 31 20.67 -9.03 12.86
C LEU A 31 20.62 -9.35 11.35
N CYS A 32 20.33 -8.34 10.56
CA CYS A 32 20.17 -8.49 9.09
C CYS A 32 21.48 -8.38 8.32
N GLY A 33 22.52 -7.81 8.94
CA GLY A 33 23.81 -7.59 8.29
C GLY A 33 23.78 -6.48 7.23
N CYS A 34 22.85 -5.54 7.33
CA CYS A 34 22.68 -4.41 6.40
C CYS A 34 22.13 -3.20 7.16
N GLU A 35 22.29 -2.00 6.61
CA GLU A 35 21.72 -0.78 7.19
C GLU A 35 20.28 -0.62 6.72
N ILE A 36 19.30 -0.55 7.65
CA ILE A 36 17.88 -0.46 7.30
C ILE A 36 17.28 0.86 7.78
N ILE A 37 16.61 1.54 6.86
CA ILE A 37 15.89 2.79 7.12
C ILE A 37 14.41 2.55 6.82
N PHE A 38 13.59 2.63 7.87
CA PHE A 38 12.14 2.40 7.76
C PHE A 38 11.41 3.72 7.53
N LYS A 39 10.65 3.82 6.46
CA LYS A 39 9.72 4.92 6.20
C LYS A 39 8.37 4.53 6.82
N ALA A 40 7.96 5.23 7.88
CA ALA A 40 6.92 4.76 8.78
C ALA A 40 5.52 5.28 8.42
N ASP A 41 4.97 4.79 7.29
CA ASP A 41 3.60 5.16 6.86
C ASP A 41 2.49 4.44 7.66
N ASN A 42 2.85 3.60 8.63
CA ASN A 42 1.92 3.19 9.68
C ASN A 42 1.48 4.37 10.58
N PHE A 43 2.22 5.49 10.55
CA PHE A 43 1.84 6.75 11.23
C PHE A 43 1.09 7.72 10.31
N GLN A 44 0.79 7.33 9.09
CA GLN A 44 0.01 8.19 8.18
C GLN A 44 -1.45 8.29 8.64
N LYS A 45 -2.20 9.26 8.12
CA LYS A 45 -3.66 9.35 8.33
C LYS A 45 -4.29 7.97 8.08
N VAL A 46 -5.29 7.63 8.82
CA VAL A 46 -5.97 6.33 8.86
C VAL A 46 -5.05 5.14 9.17
N GLY A 47 -3.84 5.40 9.66
CA GLY A 47 -2.89 4.35 10.04
C GLY A 47 -2.25 3.61 8.87
N ALA A 48 -2.27 4.16 7.65
CA ALA A 48 -1.75 3.47 6.47
C ALA A 48 -1.46 4.41 5.29
N PHE A 49 -0.50 4.01 4.45
CA PHE A 49 -0.12 4.74 3.23
C PHE A 49 -1.31 5.05 2.30
N LYS A 50 -2.38 4.27 2.39
CA LYS A 50 -3.58 4.41 1.55
C LYS A 50 -4.18 5.82 1.59
N ALA A 51 -3.98 6.54 2.69
CA ALA A 51 -4.40 7.94 2.79
C ALA A 51 -3.84 8.81 1.66
N ARG A 52 -2.61 8.57 1.23
CA ARG A 52 -1.96 9.35 0.16
C ARG A 52 -2.70 9.23 -1.17
N GLY A 53 -2.94 7.99 -1.61
CA GLY A 53 -3.64 7.73 -2.89
C GLY A 53 -5.09 8.16 -2.86
N ALA A 54 -5.80 7.87 -1.77
CA ALA A 54 -7.20 8.28 -1.61
C ALA A 54 -7.32 9.81 -1.61
N CYS A 55 -6.45 10.49 -0.85
CA CYS A 55 -6.41 11.96 -0.81
C CYS A 55 -6.16 12.53 -2.21
N ASN A 56 -5.17 12.00 -2.94
CA ASN A 56 -4.87 12.51 -4.26
C ASN A 56 -6.03 12.30 -5.23
N ALA A 57 -6.68 11.14 -5.21
CA ALA A 57 -7.82 10.86 -6.07
C ALA A 57 -8.97 11.86 -5.82
N ILE A 58 -9.27 12.11 -4.54
CA ILE A 58 -10.35 13.04 -4.15
C ILE A 58 -9.96 14.49 -4.47
N MET A 59 -8.74 14.91 -4.11
CA MET A 59 -8.33 16.33 -4.28
C MET A 59 -8.07 16.72 -5.75
N SER A 60 -7.85 15.74 -6.63
CA SER A 60 -7.67 15.99 -8.07
C SER A 60 -9.00 15.93 -8.86
N MET A 61 -10.07 15.48 -8.21
CA MET A 61 -11.36 15.32 -8.90
C MET A 61 -12.13 16.63 -8.98
N GLU A 62 -12.78 16.85 -10.12
CA GLU A 62 -13.65 18.01 -10.35
C GLU A 62 -14.84 17.99 -9.39
N GLU A 63 -15.27 19.18 -8.93
CA GLU A 63 -16.36 19.30 -7.96
C GLU A 63 -17.69 18.71 -8.44
N GLU A 64 -17.97 18.84 -9.74
CA GLU A 64 -19.20 18.27 -10.32
C GLU A 64 -19.22 16.74 -10.16
N ARG A 65 -18.06 16.09 -10.31
CA ARG A 65 -17.94 14.65 -10.14
C ARG A 65 -18.07 14.26 -8.66
N LEU A 66 -17.46 15.05 -7.77
CA LEU A 66 -17.55 14.83 -6.32
C LEU A 66 -18.99 14.91 -5.79
N ARG A 67 -19.80 15.81 -6.34
CA ARG A 67 -21.23 15.95 -5.95
C ARG A 67 -22.04 14.67 -6.16
N ARG A 68 -21.57 13.77 -7.02
CA ARG A 68 -22.23 12.47 -7.28
C ARG A 68 -21.87 11.41 -6.22
N GLY A 69 -20.94 11.73 -5.33
CA GLY A 69 -20.41 10.78 -4.35
C GLY A 69 -19.36 9.85 -4.94
N VAL A 70 -18.62 9.20 -4.07
CA VAL A 70 -17.58 8.24 -4.45
C VAL A 70 -17.89 6.86 -3.89
N ILE A 71 -17.41 5.83 -4.58
CA ILE A 71 -17.60 4.44 -4.17
C ILE A 71 -16.30 3.66 -4.38
N THR A 72 -16.06 2.68 -3.50
CA THR A 72 -14.98 1.71 -3.68
C THR A 72 -15.40 0.35 -3.13
N HIS A 73 -14.65 -0.70 -3.48
CA HIS A 73 -14.73 -1.96 -2.75
C HIS A 73 -13.41 -2.14 -1.99
N SER A 74 -13.52 -2.36 -0.69
CA SER A 74 -12.32 -2.57 0.14
C SER A 74 -12.71 -3.09 1.51
N SER A 75 -12.13 -4.20 1.91
CA SER A 75 -12.28 -4.71 3.28
C SER A 75 -11.12 -4.28 4.20
N GLY A 76 -10.36 -3.24 3.81
CA GLY A 76 -9.18 -2.82 4.58
C GLY A 76 -8.87 -1.33 4.49
N ASN A 77 -7.60 -1.01 4.53
CA ASN A 77 -7.07 0.36 4.67
C ASN A 77 -7.59 1.37 3.62
N HIS A 78 -7.90 0.90 2.39
CA HIS A 78 -8.35 1.82 1.33
C HIS A 78 -9.77 2.35 1.60
N GLY A 79 -10.67 1.53 2.15
CA GLY A 79 -12.03 1.98 2.47
C GLY A 79 -12.01 3.14 3.48
N ALA A 80 -11.28 2.96 4.58
CA ALA A 80 -11.12 4.01 5.60
C ALA A 80 -10.45 5.25 5.03
N ALA A 81 -9.42 5.06 4.17
CA ALA A 81 -8.70 6.17 3.55
C ALA A 81 -9.59 6.97 2.60
N LEU A 82 -10.45 6.29 1.82
CA LEU A 82 -11.36 6.99 0.92
C LEU A 82 -12.44 7.74 1.71
N ALA A 83 -13.00 7.13 2.76
CA ALA A 83 -13.99 7.78 3.62
C ALA A 83 -13.39 9.06 4.25
N TRP A 84 -12.17 8.96 4.80
CA TRP A 84 -11.45 10.10 5.37
C TRP A 84 -11.24 11.22 4.32
N ALA A 85 -10.78 10.86 3.13
CA ALA A 85 -10.51 11.84 2.07
C ALA A 85 -11.81 12.49 1.58
N ALA A 86 -12.87 11.71 1.40
CA ALA A 86 -14.19 12.18 0.97
C ALA A 86 -14.80 13.19 1.97
N ALA A 87 -14.64 12.90 3.27
CA ALA A 87 -15.15 13.78 4.33
C ALA A 87 -14.53 15.19 4.24
N MET A 88 -13.27 15.32 3.83
CA MET A 88 -12.62 16.63 3.66
C MET A 88 -13.26 17.48 2.57
N LYS A 89 -13.88 16.83 1.57
CA LYS A 89 -14.60 17.50 0.46
C LYS A 89 -16.11 17.49 0.67
N LYS A 90 -16.60 16.98 1.80
CA LYS A 90 -18.03 16.84 2.13
C LYS A 90 -18.78 16.08 1.02
N THR A 91 -18.15 15.05 0.46
CA THR A 91 -18.75 14.19 -0.55
C THR A 91 -19.12 12.84 0.07
N ASP A 92 -20.24 12.27 -0.36
CA ASP A 92 -20.68 10.96 0.12
C ASP A 92 -19.70 9.88 -0.30
N CYS A 93 -19.42 8.95 0.61
CA CYS A 93 -18.49 7.83 0.36
C CYS A 93 -19.15 6.51 0.71
N ILE A 94 -19.26 5.64 -0.29
CA ILE A 94 -19.78 4.27 -0.11
C ILE A 94 -18.61 3.30 -0.20
N VAL A 95 -18.53 2.38 0.76
CA VAL A 95 -17.50 1.33 0.78
C VAL A 95 -18.18 -0.04 0.76
N VAL A 96 -18.03 -0.76 -0.34
CA VAL A 96 -18.57 -2.13 -0.48
C VAL A 96 -17.62 -3.09 0.23
N MET A 97 -18.14 -3.81 1.23
CA MET A 97 -17.38 -4.76 2.05
C MET A 97 -18.05 -6.15 2.04
N PRO A 98 -17.26 -7.23 2.13
CA PRO A 98 -17.87 -8.55 2.30
C PRO A 98 -18.50 -8.66 3.71
N LYS A 99 -19.56 -9.46 3.84
CA LYS A 99 -20.27 -9.70 5.11
C LYS A 99 -19.36 -10.19 6.24
N ASN A 100 -18.25 -10.84 5.89
CA ASN A 100 -17.26 -11.34 6.85
C ASN A 100 -16.11 -10.36 7.13
N ALA A 101 -16.26 -9.08 6.78
CA ALA A 101 -15.26 -8.06 7.13
C ALA A 101 -15.19 -7.89 8.66
N SER A 102 -13.99 -7.66 9.19
CA SER A 102 -13.84 -7.48 10.65
C SER A 102 -14.53 -6.21 11.12
N ALA A 103 -15.09 -6.25 12.32
CA ALA A 103 -15.79 -5.11 12.93
C ALA A 103 -14.87 -3.87 13.00
N VAL A 104 -13.60 -4.06 13.33
CA VAL A 104 -12.61 -2.97 13.43
C VAL A 104 -12.51 -2.21 12.10
N LYS A 105 -12.53 -2.92 10.97
CA LYS A 105 -12.43 -2.29 9.64
C LYS A 105 -13.72 -1.60 9.21
N VAL A 106 -14.88 -2.17 9.59
CA VAL A 106 -16.19 -1.55 9.37
C VAL A 106 -16.27 -0.24 10.19
N ASP A 107 -15.92 -0.32 11.46
CA ASP A 107 -15.93 0.83 12.36
C ASP A 107 -15.01 1.95 11.87
N ALA A 108 -13.84 1.59 11.34
CA ALA A 108 -12.91 2.59 10.79
C ALA A 108 -13.55 3.40 9.65
N VAL A 109 -14.28 2.74 8.74
CA VAL A 109 -14.98 3.44 7.65
C VAL A 109 -16.06 4.35 8.21
N ASN A 110 -16.88 3.83 9.13
CA ASN A 110 -17.99 4.58 9.75
C ASN A 110 -17.47 5.81 10.52
N CYS A 111 -16.38 5.65 11.28
CA CYS A 111 -15.75 6.75 12.03
C CYS A 111 -15.29 7.90 11.15
N TYR A 112 -14.92 7.61 9.90
CA TYR A 112 -14.53 8.64 8.94
C TYR A 112 -15.72 9.14 8.09
N GLY A 113 -16.94 8.72 8.43
CA GLY A 113 -18.16 9.22 7.78
C GLY A 113 -18.53 8.50 6.48
N GLY A 114 -17.91 7.36 6.19
CA GLY A 114 -18.30 6.54 5.05
C GLY A 114 -19.48 5.64 5.38
N THR A 115 -20.21 5.24 4.35
CA THR A 115 -21.34 4.28 4.48
C THR A 115 -20.87 2.91 3.99
N VAL A 116 -20.95 1.90 4.85
CA VAL A 116 -20.60 0.52 4.49
C VAL A 116 -21.80 -0.19 3.91
N LEU A 117 -21.64 -0.81 2.73
CA LEU A 117 -22.65 -1.71 2.14
C LEU A 117 -22.05 -3.13 2.07
N PHE A 118 -22.79 -4.07 2.62
CA PHE A 118 -22.32 -5.46 2.68
C PHE A 118 -22.75 -6.26 1.45
N CYS A 119 -21.81 -7.09 0.96
CA CYS A 119 -22.05 -8.01 -0.15
C CYS A 119 -21.55 -9.43 0.19
N GLU A 120 -21.82 -10.39 -0.66
CA GLU A 120 -21.26 -11.74 -0.50
C GLU A 120 -19.72 -11.69 -0.60
N PRO A 121 -19.00 -12.60 0.08
CA PRO A 121 -17.54 -12.53 0.18
C PRO A 121 -16.81 -13.03 -1.08
N THR A 122 -17.23 -12.56 -2.25
CA THR A 122 -16.59 -12.87 -3.54
C THR A 122 -16.21 -11.58 -4.25
N MET A 123 -15.19 -11.63 -5.11
CA MET A 123 -14.79 -10.46 -5.90
C MET A 123 -15.92 -10.04 -6.85
N CYS A 124 -16.55 -11.01 -7.50
CA CYS A 124 -17.68 -10.77 -8.40
C CYS A 124 -18.80 -9.97 -7.72
N ALA A 125 -19.20 -10.36 -6.49
CA ALA A 125 -20.27 -9.65 -5.77
C ALA A 125 -19.87 -8.20 -5.45
N ARG A 126 -18.59 -7.98 -5.09
CA ARG A 126 -18.07 -6.62 -4.82
C ARG A 126 -18.13 -5.75 -6.08
N GLU A 127 -17.63 -6.29 -7.19
CA GLU A 127 -17.57 -5.58 -8.48
C GLU A 127 -18.98 -5.30 -9.01
N THR A 128 -19.87 -6.28 -8.96
CA THR A 128 -21.27 -6.12 -9.40
C THR A 128 -21.94 -4.99 -8.62
N MET A 129 -21.81 -4.99 -7.29
CA MET A 129 -22.43 -3.95 -6.46
C MET A 129 -21.85 -2.56 -6.79
N VAL A 130 -20.55 -2.45 -6.97
CA VAL A 130 -19.91 -1.17 -7.38
C VAL A 130 -20.47 -0.72 -8.74
N GLN A 131 -20.53 -1.63 -9.72
CA GLN A 131 -21.02 -1.31 -11.07
C GLN A 131 -22.49 -0.84 -11.06
N ASP A 132 -23.30 -1.44 -10.20
CA ASP A 132 -24.70 -1.01 -10.01
C ASP A 132 -24.78 0.45 -9.56
N PHE A 133 -23.98 0.85 -8.56
CA PHE A 133 -23.95 2.23 -8.08
C PHE A 133 -23.37 3.20 -9.12
N VAL A 134 -22.31 2.79 -9.80
CA VAL A 134 -21.70 3.61 -10.88
C VAL A 134 -22.70 3.85 -12.02
N SER A 135 -23.39 2.80 -12.45
CA SER A 135 -24.32 2.88 -13.59
C SER A 135 -25.62 3.61 -13.25
N LYS A 136 -26.16 3.42 -12.04
CA LYS A 136 -27.47 3.96 -11.64
C LYS A 136 -27.40 5.32 -10.93
N GLN A 137 -26.32 5.58 -10.20
CA GLN A 137 -26.20 6.78 -9.37
C GLN A 137 -24.96 7.62 -9.67
N UNK A 138 -23.90 7.05 -10.41
CA UNK A 138 -22.89 7.75 -10.78
C UNK A 138 -21.88 7.90 -9.85
N UNK A 139 -21.76 7.37 -8.69
CA UNK A 139 -20.83 7.42 -7.97
C UNK A 139 -19.75 7.32 -8.75
N GLN A 140 -18.69 7.86 -8.30
CA GLN A 140 -17.36 7.85 -8.93
C GLN A 140 -16.55 6.72 -8.33
N PHE A 141 -16.25 5.70 -9.08
CA PHE A 141 -15.48 4.55 -8.59
C PHE A 141 -14.01 4.92 -8.42
N ILE A 142 -13.49 4.75 -7.21
CA ILE A 142 -12.06 4.94 -6.91
C ILE A 142 -11.47 3.56 -6.65
N HIS A 143 -10.70 3.06 -7.63
CA HIS A 143 -10.10 1.72 -7.53
C HIS A 143 -9.00 1.72 -6.45
N PRO A 144 -8.94 0.71 -5.57
CA PRO A 144 -8.01 0.72 -4.43
C PRO A 144 -6.51 0.72 -4.79
N PHE A 145 -6.16 0.47 -6.04
CA PHE A 145 -4.74 0.44 -6.47
C PHE A 145 -4.56 0.63 -7.99
N ASP A 146 -5.51 0.26 -8.84
CA ASP A 146 -5.34 0.27 -10.31
C ASP A 146 -5.93 1.54 -10.95
N ASP A 147 -5.56 2.69 -10.39
CA ASP A 147 -6.00 4.02 -10.79
C ASP A 147 -4.79 4.96 -10.76
N TYR A 148 -4.54 5.69 -11.85
CA TYR A 148 -3.36 6.55 -11.95
C TYR A 148 -3.33 7.66 -10.90
N SER A 149 -4.48 8.18 -10.49
CA SER A 149 -4.52 9.21 -9.43
C SER A 149 -4.14 8.59 -8.07
N VAL A 150 -4.60 7.36 -7.81
CA VAL A 150 -4.24 6.61 -6.61
C VAL A 150 -2.75 6.26 -6.63
N ILE A 151 -2.25 5.72 -7.75
CA ILE A 151 -0.83 5.36 -7.92
C ILE A 151 0.08 6.58 -7.70
N ALA A 152 -0.26 7.73 -8.31
CA ALA A 152 0.52 8.96 -8.14
C ALA A 152 0.54 9.41 -6.68
N GLY A 153 -0.60 9.33 -5.99
CA GLY A 153 -0.69 9.64 -4.55
C GLY A 153 0.20 8.72 -3.72
N GLN A 154 0.20 7.41 -4.01
CA GLN A 154 1.07 6.46 -3.28
C GLN A 154 2.55 6.76 -3.52
N GLY A 155 2.91 7.18 -4.75
CA GLY A 155 4.29 7.55 -5.09
C GLY A 155 4.84 8.72 -4.28
N THR A 156 3.98 9.55 -3.69
CA THR A 156 4.41 10.70 -2.87
C THR A 156 5.24 10.26 -1.65
N ILE A 157 5.13 9.01 -1.22
CA ILE A 157 5.96 8.48 -0.14
C ILE A 157 7.45 8.52 -0.54
N ALA A 158 7.76 8.28 -1.82
CA ALA A 158 9.14 8.31 -2.32
C ALA A 158 9.68 9.75 -2.36
N VAL A 159 8.86 10.73 -2.75
CA VAL A 159 9.23 12.17 -2.69
C VAL A 159 9.64 12.54 -1.26
N GLU A 160 8.80 12.18 -0.31
CA GLU A 160 8.99 12.51 1.10
C GLU A 160 10.21 11.78 1.66
N PHE A 161 10.36 10.48 1.36
CA PHE A 161 11.50 9.66 1.80
C PHE A 161 12.81 10.27 1.28
N ALA A 162 12.89 10.57 -0.03
CA ALA A 162 14.09 11.17 -0.65
C ALA A 162 14.45 12.51 0.02
N SER A 163 13.45 13.34 0.34
CA SER A 163 13.68 14.64 0.99
C SER A 163 14.21 14.54 2.43
N GLN A 164 14.06 13.36 3.05
CA GLN A 164 14.48 13.12 4.44
C GLN A 164 15.81 12.34 4.53
N LEU A 165 16.26 11.77 3.41
CA LEU A 165 17.49 10.96 3.39
C LEU A 165 18.74 11.80 3.16
N ASP A 166 19.82 11.35 3.77
CA ASP A 166 21.14 11.84 3.51
C ASP A 166 21.86 10.79 2.62
N GLY A 167 21.89 11.04 1.33
CA GLY A 167 22.43 10.11 0.32
C GLY A 167 21.39 9.13 -0.23
N LEU A 168 21.86 8.16 -1.01
CA LEU A 168 20.99 7.20 -1.70
C LEU A 168 20.93 5.86 -0.96
N LEU A 169 19.89 5.12 -1.24
CA LEU A 169 19.77 3.71 -0.86
C LEU A 169 20.31 2.81 -1.98
N ASP A 170 20.85 1.67 -1.61
CA ASP A 170 21.15 0.62 -2.61
C ASP A 170 19.83 0.02 -3.11
N LYS A 171 18.91 -0.28 -2.19
CA LYS A 171 17.61 -0.87 -2.53
C LYS A 171 16.49 -0.23 -1.72
N ILE A 172 15.31 -0.15 -2.33
CA ILE A 172 14.07 0.14 -1.59
C ILE A 172 13.14 -1.08 -1.72
N LEU A 173 12.70 -1.61 -0.58
CA LEU A 173 11.83 -2.77 -0.49
C LEU A 173 10.39 -2.32 -0.22
N VAL A 174 9.48 -2.76 -1.08
CA VAL A 174 8.08 -2.30 -1.05
C VAL A 174 7.15 -3.51 -1.01
N PRO A 175 6.21 -3.59 -0.04
CA PRO A 175 5.25 -4.70 -0.01
C PRO A 175 4.25 -4.57 -1.15
N VAL A 176 3.96 -5.70 -1.81
CA VAL A 176 3.12 -5.73 -3.01
C VAL A 176 1.86 -6.58 -2.78
N GLY A 177 0.71 -5.99 -3.01
CA GLY A 177 -0.57 -6.63 -3.25
C GLY A 177 -1.01 -6.20 -4.64
N GLY A 178 -2.06 -5.41 -4.79
CA GLY A 178 -2.49 -4.92 -6.10
C GLY A 178 -1.51 -4.02 -6.86
N GLY A 179 -0.37 -3.67 -6.26
CA GLY A 179 0.76 -3.03 -6.94
C GLY A 179 0.82 -1.50 -6.91
N GLY A 180 -0.22 -0.82 -6.41
CA GLY A 180 -0.29 0.65 -6.50
C GLY A 180 0.84 1.39 -5.77
N LEU A 181 1.31 0.86 -4.63
CA LEU A 181 2.38 1.48 -3.84
C LEU A 181 3.72 1.38 -4.58
N ILE A 182 4.10 0.16 -4.97
CA ILE A 182 5.37 -0.06 -5.66
C ILE A 182 5.40 0.63 -7.03
N SER A 183 4.26 0.66 -7.73
CA SER A 183 4.16 1.37 -9.02
C SER A 183 4.49 2.86 -8.85
N GLY A 184 3.86 3.51 -7.86
CA GLY A 184 4.14 4.93 -7.61
C GLY A 184 5.60 5.18 -7.22
N ILE A 185 6.14 4.35 -6.31
CA ILE A 185 7.53 4.46 -5.86
C ILE A 185 8.51 4.23 -7.02
N SER A 186 8.28 3.17 -7.83
CA SER A 186 9.19 2.81 -8.91
C SER A 186 9.24 3.88 -10.00
N VAL A 187 8.10 4.50 -10.33
CA VAL A 187 8.08 5.64 -11.27
C VAL A 187 8.97 6.79 -10.75
N PHE A 188 8.86 7.13 -9.46
CA PHE A 188 9.69 8.19 -8.88
C PHE A 188 11.18 7.83 -8.96
N VAL A 189 11.54 6.61 -8.55
CA VAL A 189 12.94 6.16 -8.49
C VAL A 189 13.55 6.12 -9.89
N LYS A 190 12.87 5.52 -10.87
CA LYS A 190 13.38 5.33 -12.23
C LYS A 190 13.41 6.61 -13.06
N ASP A 191 12.54 7.53 -12.77
CA ASP A 191 12.47 8.83 -13.47
C ASP A 191 13.36 9.89 -12.78
N LYS A 192 14.49 9.46 -12.21
CA LYS A 192 15.55 10.28 -11.59
C LYS A 192 15.13 10.98 -10.28
N GLY A 193 14.23 10.39 -9.54
CA GLY A 193 13.83 10.92 -8.22
C GLY A 193 14.91 10.81 -7.13
N GLY A 194 15.97 10.06 -7.37
CA GLY A 194 17.16 10.06 -6.52
C GLY A 194 17.02 9.43 -5.15
N LEU A 195 16.19 8.42 -5.00
CA LEU A 195 15.96 7.76 -3.70
C LEU A 195 16.78 6.48 -3.53
N ALA A 196 16.80 5.62 -4.56
CA ALA A 196 17.42 4.30 -4.48
C ALA A 196 17.97 3.89 -5.85
N SER A 197 18.92 2.96 -5.84
CA SER A 197 19.46 2.37 -7.08
C SER A 197 18.53 1.31 -7.64
N GLN A 198 17.88 0.52 -6.76
CA GLN A 198 16.97 -0.56 -7.16
C GLN A 198 15.66 -0.53 -6.36
N VAL A 199 14.58 -0.96 -7.02
CA VAL A 199 13.25 -1.14 -6.42
C VAL A 199 12.95 -2.63 -6.38
N ILE A 200 12.72 -3.16 -5.18
CA ILE A 200 12.47 -4.59 -4.96
C ILE A 200 11.04 -4.77 -4.44
N GLY A 201 10.23 -5.52 -5.17
CA GLY A 201 8.92 -5.92 -4.70
C GLY A 201 9.05 -7.01 -3.63
N THR A 202 8.19 -6.98 -2.61
CA THR A 202 8.21 -8.04 -1.60
C THR A 202 6.82 -8.61 -1.42
N GLU A 203 6.70 -9.94 -1.44
CA GLU A 203 5.44 -10.65 -1.30
C GLU A 203 5.57 -11.85 -0.34
N PRO A 204 4.44 -12.25 0.28
CA PRO A 204 4.41 -13.57 0.93
C PRO A 204 4.54 -14.68 -0.13
N GLU A 205 5.25 -15.76 0.21
CA GLU A 205 5.36 -16.93 -0.69
C GLU A 205 4.00 -17.48 -1.12
N LYS A 206 2.98 -17.32 -0.26
CA LYS A 206 1.62 -17.82 -0.51
C LYS A 206 0.67 -16.76 -1.11
N ALA A 207 1.24 -15.65 -1.60
CA ALA A 207 0.52 -14.60 -2.32
C ALA A 207 1.55 -13.87 -3.21
N ARG A 208 2.06 -14.57 -4.24
CA ARG A 208 3.22 -14.16 -5.03
C ARG A 208 2.89 -13.89 -6.49
N ASP A 209 1.65 -13.52 -6.76
CA ASP A 209 1.17 -13.33 -8.14
C ASP A 209 1.91 -12.22 -8.87
N ALA A 210 2.38 -11.17 -8.16
CA ALA A 210 3.13 -10.10 -8.81
C ALA A 210 4.55 -10.58 -9.19
N ALA A 211 5.22 -11.36 -8.34
CA ALA A 211 6.52 -11.95 -8.66
C ALA A 211 6.38 -12.92 -9.84
N ASP A 212 5.36 -13.79 -9.83
CA ASP A 212 5.11 -14.72 -10.92
C ASP A 212 4.81 -13.98 -12.24
N SER A 213 4.03 -12.88 -12.17
CA SER A 213 3.77 -12.03 -13.33
C SER A 213 5.05 -11.38 -13.86
N PHE A 214 5.88 -10.87 -12.95
CA PHE A 214 7.13 -10.17 -13.27
C PHE A 214 8.13 -11.10 -13.97
N TYR A 215 8.37 -12.27 -13.40
CA TYR A 215 9.38 -13.20 -13.96
C TYR A 215 8.89 -13.89 -15.23
N SER A 216 7.59 -14.17 -15.36
CA SER A 216 7.07 -14.80 -16.57
C SER A 216 6.80 -13.82 -17.70
N GLY A 217 6.64 -12.53 -17.39
CA GLY A 217 6.19 -11.52 -18.35
C GLY A 217 4.70 -11.65 -18.71
N ILE A 218 3.94 -12.47 -17.98
CA ILE A 218 2.52 -12.72 -18.24
C ILE A 218 1.73 -12.33 -16.99
N HIS A 219 0.76 -11.44 -17.14
CA HIS A 219 -0.06 -10.97 -16.02
C HIS A 219 -0.91 -12.11 -15.44
N VAL A 220 -0.62 -12.52 -14.21
CA VAL A 220 -1.40 -13.54 -13.47
C VAL A 220 -2.68 -12.87 -12.96
N LYS A 221 -3.81 -13.24 -13.54
CA LYS A 221 -5.12 -12.63 -13.25
C LYS A 221 -5.91 -13.36 -12.18
N GLU A 222 -5.66 -14.65 -12.01
CA GLU A 222 -6.37 -15.51 -11.06
C GLU A 222 -5.37 -16.12 -10.09
N TYR A 223 -5.56 -15.87 -8.83
CA TYR A 223 -4.69 -16.36 -7.75
C TYR A 223 -5.49 -16.47 -6.46
N GLU A 224 -5.24 -17.53 -5.70
CA GLU A 224 -5.88 -17.74 -4.39
C GLU A 224 -4.83 -17.49 -3.29
N PRO A 225 -4.75 -16.27 -2.74
CA PRO A 225 -3.75 -15.96 -1.72
C PRO A 225 -4.07 -16.63 -0.37
N LYS A 226 -3.06 -17.26 0.24
CA LYS A 226 -3.20 -17.95 1.53
C LYS A 226 -2.21 -17.37 2.54
N THR A 227 -2.31 -16.08 2.82
CA THR A 227 -1.38 -15.36 3.70
C THR A 227 -2.11 -14.62 4.81
N MET A 228 -1.42 -14.47 5.96
CA MET A 228 -1.87 -13.61 7.05
C MET A 228 -1.73 -12.12 6.72
N ALA A 229 -0.89 -11.77 5.72
CA ALA A 229 -0.70 -10.39 5.26
C ALA A 229 -1.93 -9.94 4.44
N ASP A 230 -3.03 -9.66 5.12
CA ASP A 230 -4.35 -9.41 4.52
C ASP A 230 -4.37 -8.22 3.55
N GLY A 231 -3.50 -7.23 3.74
CA GLY A 231 -3.35 -6.10 2.83
C GLY A 231 -2.69 -6.46 1.49
N LEU A 232 -2.13 -7.69 1.36
CA LEU A 232 -1.42 -8.15 0.17
C LEU A 232 -2.13 -9.32 -0.54
N ARG A 233 -3.43 -9.49 -0.29
CA ARG A 233 -4.23 -10.58 -0.90
C ARG A 233 -4.83 -10.21 -2.26
N ALA A 234 -4.68 -8.96 -2.70
CA ALA A 234 -5.23 -8.53 -3.99
C ALA A 234 -4.28 -8.93 -5.13
N THR A 235 -4.83 -9.49 -6.20
CA THR A 235 -4.05 -9.74 -7.43
C THR A 235 -3.59 -8.42 -8.05
N LEU A 236 -2.46 -8.46 -8.73
CA LEU A 236 -1.84 -7.31 -9.37
C LEU A 236 -2.79 -6.61 -10.36
N GLY A 237 -2.88 -5.29 -10.30
CA GLY A 237 -3.68 -4.51 -11.25
C GLY A 237 -3.04 -4.45 -12.65
N VAL A 238 -3.85 -4.24 -13.67
CA VAL A 238 -3.40 -4.21 -15.06
C VAL A 238 -2.40 -3.06 -15.31
N LYS A 239 -2.75 -1.84 -14.85
CA LYS A 239 -1.86 -0.67 -14.96
C LYS A 239 -0.58 -0.88 -14.16
N ASN A 240 -0.74 -1.51 -12.98
CA ASN A 240 0.39 -1.78 -12.09
C ASN A 240 1.33 -2.82 -12.69
N PHE A 241 0.80 -3.86 -13.35
CA PHE A 241 1.62 -4.87 -14.04
C PHE A 241 2.52 -4.19 -15.10
N GLU A 242 1.93 -3.29 -15.91
CA GLU A 242 2.69 -2.55 -16.94
C GLU A 242 3.81 -1.72 -16.30
N ILE A 243 3.50 -0.99 -15.22
CA ILE A 243 4.50 -0.13 -14.56
C ILE A 243 5.59 -0.97 -13.90
N ILE A 244 5.21 -2.04 -13.20
CA ILE A 244 6.13 -2.93 -12.49
C ILE A 244 7.09 -3.61 -13.48
N SER A 245 6.57 -4.13 -14.59
CA SER A 245 7.38 -4.79 -15.61
C SER A 245 8.47 -3.89 -16.19
N ASN A 246 8.25 -2.57 -16.20
CA ASN A 246 9.19 -1.62 -16.77
C ASN A 246 10.13 -0.98 -15.73
N ASN A 247 9.73 -0.93 -14.45
CA ASN A 247 10.42 -0.10 -13.47
C ASN A 247 10.95 -0.84 -12.24
N VAL A 248 10.46 -2.04 -11.95
CA VAL A 248 10.92 -2.82 -10.79
C VAL A 248 12.11 -3.67 -11.19
N ASP A 249 13.07 -3.85 -10.30
CA ASP A 249 14.32 -4.55 -10.60
C ASP A 249 14.27 -6.03 -10.21
N ASP A 250 13.52 -6.38 -9.17
CA ASP A 250 13.49 -7.76 -8.66
C ASP A 250 12.36 -7.96 -7.67
N PHE A 251 12.12 -9.21 -7.26
CA PHE A 251 11.19 -9.55 -6.20
C PHE A 251 11.88 -10.42 -5.14
N ALA A 252 11.49 -10.23 -3.87
CA ALA A 252 11.97 -11.05 -2.75
C ALA A 252 10.75 -11.56 -1.97
N LEU A 253 10.74 -12.84 -1.64
CA LEU A 253 9.59 -13.50 -1.01
C LEU A 253 9.87 -13.77 0.47
N ALA A 254 8.79 -13.91 1.25
CA ALA A 254 8.86 -14.20 2.68
C ALA A 254 7.85 -15.29 3.05
N SER A 255 8.28 -16.23 3.88
CA SER A 255 7.37 -17.24 4.44
C SER A 255 6.49 -16.63 5.54
N GLU A 256 5.37 -17.27 5.84
CA GLU A 256 4.47 -16.84 6.91
C GLU A 256 5.19 -16.75 8.27
N ALA A 257 6.08 -17.72 8.56
CA ALA A 257 6.85 -17.73 9.81
C ALA A 257 7.76 -16.49 9.92
N GLN A 258 8.42 -16.12 8.82
CA GLN A 258 9.28 -14.92 8.79
C GLN A 258 8.46 -13.63 8.90
N ILE A 259 7.23 -13.61 8.37
CA ILE A 259 6.34 -12.45 8.52
C ILE A 259 6.00 -12.25 10.00
N VAL A 260 5.68 -13.32 10.73
CA VAL A 260 5.44 -13.25 12.18
C VAL A 260 6.70 -12.75 12.91
N GLU A 261 7.85 -13.32 12.59
CA GLU A 261 9.13 -12.94 13.22
C GLU A 261 9.43 -11.45 12.96
N ALA A 262 9.32 -11.00 11.71
CA ALA A 262 9.58 -9.61 11.35
C ALA A 262 8.59 -8.66 12.04
N THR A 263 7.30 -9.04 12.13
CA THR A 263 6.30 -8.24 12.84
C THR A 263 6.70 -8.05 14.31
N LYS A 264 7.06 -9.14 14.98
CA LYS A 264 7.50 -9.11 16.39
C LYS A 264 8.77 -8.30 16.57
N LEU A 265 9.73 -8.39 15.62
CA LEU A 265 10.96 -7.59 15.67
C LEU A 265 10.65 -6.10 15.55
N ILE A 266 9.77 -5.71 14.62
CA ILE A 266 9.38 -4.30 14.47
C ILE A 266 8.71 -3.82 15.76
N TRP A 267 7.74 -4.56 16.29
CA TRP A 267 7.06 -4.18 17.55
C TRP A 267 8.03 -4.04 18.70
N SER A 268 8.94 -5.02 18.87
CA SER A 268 9.81 -5.09 20.06
C SER A 268 11.07 -4.23 19.94
N ARG A 269 11.61 -3.97 18.74
CA ARG A 269 12.88 -3.24 18.56
C ARG A 269 12.67 -1.80 18.07
N LEU A 270 11.71 -1.56 17.15
CA LEU A 270 11.37 -0.20 16.73
C LEU A 270 10.33 0.45 17.65
N LYS A 271 9.59 -0.36 18.45
CA LYS A 271 8.52 0.11 19.34
C LYS A 271 7.37 0.79 18.56
N VAL A 272 7.11 0.29 17.36
CA VAL A 272 6.01 0.77 16.52
C VAL A 272 5.09 -0.37 16.12
N LEU A 273 3.79 -0.09 16.10
CA LEU A 273 2.78 -1.07 15.72
C LEU A 273 2.64 -1.11 14.20
N VAL A 274 2.78 -2.30 13.63
CA VAL A 274 2.56 -2.54 12.20
C VAL A 274 1.68 -3.78 12.01
N GLU A 275 0.91 -3.78 10.91
CA GLU A 275 0.18 -4.97 10.45
C GLU A 275 1.15 -5.93 9.73
N PRO A 276 0.85 -7.24 9.64
CA PRO A 276 1.74 -8.21 8.97
C PRO A 276 2.16 -7.82 7.56
N SER A 277 1.26 -7.21 6.79
CA SER A 277 1.54 -6.74 5.42
C SER A 277 2.74 -5.77 5.38
N ALA A 278 2.88 -4.92 6.40
CA ALA A 278 3.97 -3.95 6.48
C ALA A 278 5.30 -4.59 6.89
N ALA A 279 5.27 -5.77 7.47
CA ALA A 279 6.47 -6.48 7.91
C ALA A 279 7.10 -7.36 6.80
N VAL A 280 6.38 -7.60 5.70
CA VAL A 280 6.84 -8.47 4.62
C VAL A 280 8.22 -8.06 4.07
N PRO A 281 8.53 -6.75 3.87
CA PRO A 281 9.86 -6.37 3.41
C PRO A 281 11.00 -6.78 4.35
N LEU A 282 10.81 -6.62 5.66
CA LEU A 282 11.82 -7.09 6.63
C LEU A 282 11.89 -8.61 6.64
N ALA A 283 10.74 -9.28 6.54
CA ALA A 283 10.67 -10.75 6.46
C ALA A 283 11.45 -11.29 5.25
N ALA A 284 11.38 -10.60 4.11
CA ALA A 284 12.13 -10.99 2.90
C ALA A 284 13.64 -10.87 3.11
N ILE A 285 14.10 -9.88 3.89
CA ILE A 285 15.52 -9.77 4.27
C ILE A 285 15.91 -10.96 5.15
N LEU A 286 15.08 -11.29 6.14
CA LEU A 286 15.35 -12.44 7.03
C LEU A 286 15.37 -13.76 6.25
N ASN A 287 14.59 -13.86 5.19
CA ASN A 287 14.54 -15.06 4.33
C ASN A 287 15.81 -15.23 3.50
N ASN A 288 16.41 -14.12 3.05
CA ASN A 288 17.61 -14.19 2.20
C ASN A 288 18.63 -13.11 2.61
N PRO A 289 19.22 -13.21 3.82
CA PRO A 289 20.09 -12.15 4.33
C PRO A 289 21.34 -11.93 3.48
N ASN A 290 21.85 -12.96 2.81
CA ASN A 290 23.07 -12.83 1.97
C ASN A 290 22.85 -11.91 0.75
N TYR A 291 21.63 -11.88 0.20
CA TYR A 291 21.27 -11.02 -0.93
C TYR A 291 21.31 -9.52 -0.55
N PHE A 292 21.12 -9.23 0.73
CA PHE A 292 21.02 -7.86 1.22
C PHE A 292 22.24 -7.41 2.04
N ARG A 293 23.18 -8.31 2.31
CA ARG A 293 24.32 -8.06 3.21
C ARG A 293 25.17 -6.86 2.78
N GLY A 294 25.45 -5.99 3.74
CA GLY A 294 26.32 -4.81 3.54
C GLY A 294 25.69 -3.66 2.80
N GLN A 295 24.41 -3.77 2.45
CA GLN A 295 23.69 -2.74 1.68
C GLN A 295 22.96 -1.76 2.58
N ARG A 296 22.60 -0.61 2.02
CA ARG A 296 21.79 0.43 2.65
C ARG A 296 20.38 0.35 2.06
N ILE A 297 19.43 -0.08 2.87
CA ILE A 297 18.11 -0.50 2.41
C ILE A 297 17.00 0.38 3.01
N GLY A 298 16.08 0.84 2.17
CA GLY A 298 14.84 1.46 2.61
C GLY A 298 13.71 0.44 2.69
N ILE A 299 12.92 0.48 3.74
CA ILE A 299 11.72 -0.35 3.90
C ILE A 299 10.51 0.56 4.11
N ILE A 300 9.41 0.25 3.41
CA ILE A 300 8.15 0.96 3.64
C ILE A 300 7.30 0.19 4.65
N LEU A 301 7.08 0.77 5.85
CA LEU A 301 6.09 0.27 6.81
C LEU A 301 4.73 0.81 6.37
N SER A 302 4.02 0.01 5.62
CA SER A 302 2.85 0.45 4.84
C SER A 302 1.59 0.74 5.66
N GLY A 303 1.46 0.12 6.86
CA GLY A 303 0.30 0.34 7.71
C GLY A 303 0.43 -0.33 9.08
N GLY A 304 -0.45 0.09 10.01
CA GLY A 304 -0.46 -0.41 11.38
C GLY A 304 -1.83 -0.89 11.86
N ASN A 305 -2.78 -1.07 10.95
CA ASN A 305 -4.17 -1.41 11.31
C ASN A 305 -4.34 -2.92 11.54
N ILE A 306 -4.09 -3.35 12.76
CA ILE A 306 -4.18 -4.75 13.17
C ILE A 306 -5.13 -4.88 14.38
N ASP A 307 -5.87 -5.97 14.42
CA ASP A 307 -6.74 -6.32 15.54
C ASP A 307 -5.88 -7.00 16.61
N LEU A 308 -5.63 -6.30 17.71
CA LEU A 308 -4.75 -6.78 18.78
C LEU A 308 -5.39 -7.90 19.62
N ASP A 309 -6.72 -8.02 19.58
CA ASP A 309 -7.44 -9.07 20.31
C ASP A 309 -7.50 -10.37 19.49
N ASN A 310 -7.21 -10.31 18.18
CA ASN A 310 -7.29 -11.45 17.26
C ASN A 310 -6.09 -11.46 16.31
N LEU A 311 -4.91 -11.70 16.86
CA LEU A 311 -3.69 -11.76 16.02
C LEU A 311 -3.75 -12.97 15.09
N PRO A 312 -3.28 -12.82 13.82
CA PRO A 312 -3.43 -13.88 12.81
C PRO A 312 -2.39 -15.01 12.92
N TRP A 313 -1.71 -15.18 14.06
CA TRP A 313 -0.75 -16.27 14.31
C TRP A 313 -0.92 -16.85 15.70
#